data_8478fddb8186ed1fa68841b7e5969afd
#
_entry.id   8478fddb8186ed1fa68841b7e5969afd
#
_cell.length_a   1.000
_cell.length_b   1.000
_cell.length_c   1.000
_cell.angle_alpha   90.00
_cell.angle_beta   90.00
_cell.angle_gamma   90.00
#
_symmetry.space_group_name_H-M   'P 1'
#
loop_
_entity.id
_entity.type
_entity.pdbx_description
1 polymer ?
#
loop_
_entity_poly.entity_id
_entity_poly.type
_entity_poly.pdbx_seq_one_letter_code
_entity_poly.pdbx_strand_id
1 'polypeptide(L)'
;VRALDNLTPQVHESGARPDYLAVDVELQVGDVRDGAAVRRALRGIDAVVHLAARVGVGQSMYEIVEYTASNSLGNAVLLEALAQSPVAKLVVASSMSVYGEGLCRAADGSFVEPAERTRDQLERDEWDHPGLEPVPTPESKRLTLSSIYALTKYDQERACLVCGAAYGIPTVALRLFNAYGTRQALSNPYTGVLAIFASRLLNDRRPRVFEDGLQRRDFVAVADVARAFALALEGGRADGLALNVGSGESVTVGGLAEQLAASIGKEIEPELTGDYRAGDIRHCFADVSLARETLGYEPQVALADGMRELVAWLEGQVAVDRVDDAAAELARRGLSL
;
A
#
# COMPACT_ATOMS: atom_id res chain seq x y z
N VAL A 1 -10.94 18.00 -12.46
CA VAL A 1 -10.49 17.26 -11.27
C VAL A 1 -9.82 18.24 -10.32
N ARG A 2 -10.00 18.04 -8.99
CA ARG A 2 -9.31 18.79 -7.94
C ARG A 2 -8.54 17.84 -7.04
N ALA A 3 -7.29 18.17 -6.74
CA ALA A 3 -6.43 17.46 -5.80
C ALA A 3 -6.21 18.33 -4.56
N LEU A 4 -6.40 17.77 -3.35
CA LEU A 4 -5.96 18.35 -2.08
C LEU A 4 -4.75 17.54 -1.60
N ASP A 5 -3.60 18.19 -1.46
CA ASP A 5 -2.35 17.56 -1.02
C ASP A 5 -1.54 18.53 -0.17
N ASN A 6 -0.89 18.06 0.89
CA ASN A 6 -0.04 18.89 1.73
C ASN A 6 1.41 18.97 1.22
N LEU A 7 1.73 18.27 0.12
CA LEU A 7 3.04 18.20 -0.49
C LEU A 7 4.15 17.88 0.52
N THR A 8 3.91 16.86 1.35
CA THR A 8 4.85 16.47 2.40
C THR A 8 6.26 16.24 1.84
N PRO A 9 7.33 16.81 2.45
CA PRO A 9 8.69 16.71 1.93
C PRO A 9 9.22 15.28 1.79
N GLN A 10 8.69 14.32 2.54
CA GLN A 10 9.05 12.91 2.43
C GLN A 10 8.69 12.31 1.06
N VAL A 11 7.70 12.88 0.36
CA VAL A 11 7.21 12.43 -0.95
C VAL A 11 7.50 13.47 -2.03
N HIS A 12 7.34 14.75 -1.72
CA HIS A 12 7.51 15.89 -2.62
C HIS A 12 8.66 16.76 -2.15
N GLU A 13 9.89 16.39 -2.48
CA GLU A 13 11.11 17.06 -1.96
C GLU A 13 11.13 18.58 -2.19
N SER A 14 10.58 19.07 -3.31
CA SER A 14 10.54 20.50 -3.64
C SER A 14 9.39 21.26 -2.94
N GLY A 15 8.37 20.56 -2.42
CA GLY A 15 7.13 21.18 -1.95
C GLY A 15 6.34 21.93 -3.05
N ALA A 16 6.75 21.80 -4.31
CA ALA A 16 6.12 22.45 -5.45
C ALA A 16 5.09 21.52 -6.12
N ARG A 17 4.24 22.09 -6.97
CA ARG A 17 3.35 21.31 -7.85
C ARG A 17 4.21 20.32 -8.65
N PRO A 18 3.88 19.01 -8.61
CA PRO A 18 4.57 18.03 -9.45
C PRO A 18 4.40 18.36 -10.94
N ASP A 19 5.47 18.27 -11.71
CA ASP A 19 5.51 18.57 -13.15
C ASP A 19 4.66 17.58 -13.98
N TYR A 20 4.53 16.36 -13.48
CA TYR A 20 3.69 15.31 -14.07
C TYR A 20 2.19 15.47 -13.79
N LEU A 21 1.79 16.38 -12.90
CA LEU A 21 0.37 16.62 -12.63
C LEU A 21 -0.25 17.40 -13.81
N ALA A 22 -1.24 16.80 -14.45
CA ALA A 22 -1.90 17.38 -15.62
C ALA A 22 -2.36 18.82 -15.35
N VAL A 23 -2.16 19.71 -16.31
CA VAL A 23 -2.36 21.16 -16.15
C VAL A 23 -3.81 21.57 -15.81
N ASP A 24 -4.77 20.76 -16.21
CA ASP A 24 -6.21 20.92 -15.96
C ASP A 24 -6.65 20.41 -14.58
N VAL A 25 -5.76 19.78 -13.81
CA VAL A 25 -6.02 19.39 -12.42
C VAL A 25 -5.79 20.59 -11.52
N GLU A 26 -6.82 21.06 -10.83
CA GLU A 26 -6.70 22.07 -9.79
C GLU A 26 -5.98 21.47 -8.57
N LEU A 27 -4.78 21.96 -8.26
CA LEU A 27 -4.06 21.58 -7.03
C LEU A 27 -4.36 22.62 -5.93
N GLN A 28 -4.95 22.17 -4.85
CA GLN A 28 -5.08 22.92 -3.60
C GLN A 28 -4.06 22.38 -2.60
N VAL A 29 -3.08 23.20 -2.26
CA VAL A 29 -2.12 22.85 -1.19
C VAL A 29 -2.81 23.02 0.16
N GLY A 30 -2.89 21.93 0.92
CA GLY A 30 -3.55 21.91 2.22
C GLY A 30 -3.54 20.54 2.85
N ASP A 31 -3.77 20.50 4.15
CA ASP A 31 -3.76 19.26 4.93
C ASP A 31 -5.18 18.74 5.16
N VAL A 32 -5.37 17.44 5.05
CA VAL A 32 -6.66 16.77 5.29
C VAL A 32 -7.13 16.94 6.75
N ARG A 33 -6.23 17.26 7.67
CA ARG A 33 -6.53 17.59 9.08
C ARG A 33 -7.10 19.01 9.27
N ASP A 34 -6.99 19.87 8.26
CA ASP A 34 -7.57 21.22 8.26
C ASP A 34 -8.99 21.19 7.66
N GLY A 35 -10.00 21.25 8.53
CA GLY A 35 -11.40 21.26 8.11
C GLY A 35 -11.77 22.42 7.19
N ALA A 36 -11.08 23.57 7.26
CA ALA A 36 -11.32 24.68 6.33
C ALA A 36 -10.78 24.36 4.94
N ALA A 37 -9.58 23.74 4.85
CA ALA A 37 -9.02 23.28 3.58
C ALA A 37 -9.90 22.19 2.94
N VAL A 38 -10.34 21.20 3.73
CA VAL A 38 -11.23 20.12 3.28
C VAL A 38 -12.54 20.69 2.75
N ARG A 39 -13.22 21.57 3.50
CA ARG A 39 -14.46 22.20 3.03
C ARG A 39 -14.27 23.05 1.77
N ARG A 40 -13.13 23.71 1.61
CA ARG A 40 -12.81 24.41 0.34
C ARG A 40 -12.64 23.43 -0.81
N ALA A 41 -11.93 22.34 -0.57
CA ALA A 41 -11.69 21.31 -1.58
C ALA A 41 -12.98 20.63 -2.05
N LEU A 42 -13.95 20.44 -1.17
CA LEU A 42 -15.24 19.79 -1.46
C LEU A 42 -16.24 20.68 -2.23
N ARG A 43 -16.01 21.99 -2.39
CA ARG A 43 -16.97 22.87 -3.08
C ARG A 43 -17.17 22.49 -4.55
N GLY A 44 -18.41 22.12 -4.90
CA GLY A 44 -18.78 21.76 -6.28
C GLY A 44 -18.16 20.43 -6.74
N ILE A 45 -17.91 19.51 -5.81
CA ILE A 45 -17.40 18.17 -6.07
C ILE A 45 -18.54 17.16 -5.97
N ASP A 46 -18.65 16.29 -6.96
CA ASP A 46 -19.67 15.24 -7.03
C ASP A 46 -19.19 13.91 -6.41
N ALA A 47 -17.89 13.62 -6.47
CA ALA A 47 -17.33 12.39 -5.95
C ALA A 47 -15.95 12.61 -5.31
N VAL A 48 -15.60 11.78 -4.33
CA VAL A 48 -14.32 11.86 -3.63
C VAL A 48 -13.56 10.53 -3.76
N VAL A 49 -12.30 10.63 -4.16
CA VAL A 49 -11.31 9.56 -4.01
C VAL A 49 -10.38 9.93 -2.86
N HIS A 50 -10.48 9.18 -1.75
CA HIS A 50 -9.69 9.44 -0.54
C HIS A 50 -8.44 8.59 -0.52
N LEU A 51 -7.31 9.18 -0.94
CA LEU A 51 -5.99 8.56 -0.95
C LEU A 51 -5.08 9.08 0.18
N ALA A 52 -5.42 10.23 0.78
CA ALA A 52 -4.57 10.91 1.74
C ALA A 52 -4.29 10.03 2.97
N ALA A 53 -3.03 9.65 3.14
CA ALA A 53 -2.54 8.86 4.26
C ALA A 53 -1.02 8.92 4.36
N ARG A 54 -0.48 8.76 5.57
CA ARG A 54 0.92 8.34 5.74
C ARG A 54 1.01 6.83 5.52
N VAL A 55 2.05 6.40 4.82
CA VAL A 55 2.25 5.01 4.40
C VAL A 55 3.61 4.50 4.88
N GLY A 56 3.64 3.28 5.39
CA GLY A 56 4.87 2.60 5.85
C GLY A 56 4.66 1.88 7.18
N VAL A 57 4.77 0.54 7.16
CA VAL A 57 4.57 -0.30 8.35
C VAL A 57 5.61 0.04 9.42
N GLY A 58 6.90 -0.05 9.09
CA GLY A 58 7.98 0.17 10.06
C GLY A 58 7.96 1.56 10.68
N GLN A 59 7.84 2.62 9.87
CA GLN A 59 7.78 4.01 10.35
C GLN A 59 6.58 4.25 11.27
N SER A 60 5.45 3.61 11.00
CA SER A 60 4.23 3.78 11.81
C SER A 60 4.40 3.33 13.26
N MET A 61 5.32 2.41 13.52
CA MET A 61 5.56 1.86 14.85
C MET A 61 6.26 2.84 15.80
N TYR A 62 6.83 3.93 15.27
CA TYR A 62 7.48 4.95 16.10
C TYR A 62 6.99 6.39 15.83
N GLU A 63 6.39 6.67 14.67
CA GLU A 63 5.70 7.95 14.39
C GLU A 63 4.19 7.85 14.65
N ILE A 64 3.80 7.21 15.75
CA ILE A 64 2.41 6.85 16.06
C ILE A 64 1.47 8.05 15.99
N VAL A 65 1.85 9.19 16.56
CA VAL A 65 1.04 10.41 16.57
C VAL A 65 0.79 10.90 15.15
N GLU A 66 1.83 10.97 14.31
CA GLU A 66 1.71 11.47 12.94
C GLU A 66 0.85 10.56 12.06
N TYR A 67 0.99 9.23 12.21
CA TYR A 67 0.14 8.28 11.49
C TYR A 67 -1.32 8.38 11.93
N THR A 68 -1.57 8.43 13.23
CA THR A 68 -2.93 8.57 13.78
C THR A 68 -3.54 9.92 13.40
N ALA A 69 -2.79 11.00 13.49
CA ALA A 69 -3.27 12.33 13.12
C ALA A 69 -3.60 12.42 11.62
N SER A 70 -2.72 11.93 10.75
CA SER A 70 -2.94 12.01 9.30
C SER A 70 -4.03 11.06 8.84
N ASN A 71 -3.97 9.79 9.25
CA ASN A 71 -4.85 8.75 8.72
C ASN A 71 -6.21 8.75 9.42
N SER A 72 -6.25 8.73 10.77
CA SER A 72 -7.52 8.64 11.50
C SER A 72 -8.17 10.01 11.69
N LEU A 73 -7.46 11.01 12.24
CA LEU A 73 -8.04 12.34 12.44
C LEU A 73 -8.33 13.03 11.11
N GLY A 74 -7.40 12.97 10.12
CA GLY A 74 -7.64 13.52 8.80
C GLY A 74 -8.85 12.91 8.11
N ASN A 75 -9.04 11.60 8.22
CA ASN A 75 -10.22 10.91 7.74
C ASN A 75 -11.50 11.39 8.46
N ALA A 76 -11.47 11.52 9.78
CA ALA A 76 -12.61 12.03 10.56
C ALA A 76 -13.02 13.45 10.12
N VAL A 77 -12.06 14.34 9.88
CA VAL A 77 -12.30 15.70 9.36
C VAL A 77 -12.97 15.67 7.99
N LEU A 78 -12.53 14.78 7.08
CA LEU A 78 -13.17 14.59 5.78
C LEU A 78 -14.61 14.09 5.94
N LEU A 79 -14.83 13.07 6.76
CA LEU A 79 -16.14 12.46 6.97
C LEU A 79 -17.13 13.42 7.62
N GLU A 80 -16.69 14.24 8.57
CA GLU A 80 -17.53 15.29 9.18
C GLU A 80 -17.96 16.32 8.14
N ALA A 81 -17.09 16.71 7.22
CA ALA A 81 -17.43 17.61 6.11
C ALA A 81 -18.40 16.95 5.12
N LEU A 82 -18.22 15.66 4.80
CA LEU A 82 -19.11 14.90 3.93
C LEU A 82 -20.49 14.64 4.58
N ALA A 83 -20.57 14.48 5.89
CA ALA A 83 -21.84 14.39 6.63
C ALA A 83 -22.68 15.69 6.50
N GLN A 84 -22.02 16.85 6.42
CA GLN A 84 -22.66 18.14 6.24
C GLN A 84 -23.00 18.45 4.76
N SER A 85 -22.22 17.90 3.82
CA SER A 85 -22.35 18.10 2.39
C SER A 85 -22.05 16.79 1.64
N PRO A 86 -23.03 15.87 1.59
CA PRO A 86 -22.85 14.56 0.97
C PRO A 86 -22.50 14.65 -0.51
N VAL A 87 -21.64 13.73 -0.97
CA VAL A 87 -21.29 13.56 -2.39
C VAL A 87 -22.01 12.33 -2.97
N ALA A 88 -22.05 12.24 -4.30
CA ALA A 88 -22.67 11.12 -4.99
C ALA A 88 -21.87 9.80 -4.82
N LYS A 89 -20.56 9.89 -4.55
CA LYS A 89 -19.70 8.69 -4.38
C LYS A 89 -18.47 8.99 -3.54
N LEU A 90 -18.10 8.03 -2.68
CA LEU A 90 -16.83 8.02 -1.95
C LEU A 90 -16.08 6.73 -2.24
N VAL A 91 -14.82 6.83 -2.69
CA VAL A 91 -13.93 5.67 -2.82
C VAL A 91 -12.70 5.90 -1.95
N VAL A 92 -12.40 4.98 -1.04
CA VAL A 92 -11.29 5.11 -0.11
C VAL A 92 -10.22 4.05 -0.38
N ALA A 93 -8.95 4.47 -0.40
CA ALA A 93 -7.84 3.53 -0.38
C ALA A 93 -7.71 2.90 1.01
N SER A 94 -7.84 1.58 1.09
CA SER A 94 -7.43 0.73 2.19
C SER A 94 -6.10 0.04 1.84
N SER A 95 -5.72 -1.01 2.54
CA SER A 95 -4.44 -1.69 2.34
C SER A 95 -4.54 -3.18 2.63
N MET A 96 -3.75 -4.00 1.94
CA MET A 96 -3.58 -5.42 2.26
C MET A 96 -2.99 -5.64 3.65
N SER A 97 -2.30 -4.65 4.21
CA SER A 97 -1.72 -4.73 5.55
C SER A 97 -2.74 -5.00 6.66
N VAL A 98 -4.03 -4.75 6.41
CA VAL A 98 -5.11 -5.04 7.36
C VAL A 98 -5.30 -6.55 7.60
N TYR A 99 -4.84 -7.37 6.68
CA TYR A 99 -4.95 -8.84 6.81
C TYR A 99 -3.98 -9.44 7.82
N GLY A 100 -2.80 -8.82 8.03
CA GLY A 100 -1.69 -9.51 8.64
C GLY A 100 -1.23 -10.66 7.75
N GLU A 101 -0.95 -11.84 8.32
CA GLU A 101 -0.67 -13.04 7.54
C GLU A 101 -1.85 -13.38 6.63
N GLY A 102 -1.56 -13.81 5.40
CA GLY A 102 -2.56 -14.22 4.44
C GLY A 102 -3.23 -15.54 4.77
N LEU A 103 -4.13 -15.99 3.91
CA LEU A 103 -4.79 -17.29 4.05
C LEU A 103 -3.83 -18.41 3.66
N CYS A 104 -3.92 -19.54 4.36
CA CYS A 104 -3.17 -20.75 4.07
C CYS A 104 -4.12 -21.95 3.88
N ARG A 105 -3.58 -23.02 3.28
CA ARG A 105 -4.22 -24.32 3.15
C ARG A 105 -3.37 -25.37 3.86
N ALA A 106 -4.00 -26.18 4.71
CA ALA A 106 -3.38 -27.33 5.36
C ALA A 106 -3.33 -28.54 4.44
N ALA A 107 -2.57 -29.56 4.81
CA ALA A 107 -2.39 -30.78 4.03
C ALA A 107 -3.70 -31.58 3.81
N ASP A 108 -4.70 -31.44 4.69
CA ASP A 108 -6.03 -32.02 4.56
C ASP A 108 -6.97 -31.22 3.64
N GLY A 109 -6.48 -30.12 3.07
CA GLY A 109 -7.22 -29.21 2.18
C GLY A 109 -8.03 -28.15 2.90
N SER A 110 -8.08 -28.13 4.23
CA SER A 110 -8.77 -27.09 5.00
C SER A 110 -8.05 -25.74 4.91
N PHE A 111 -8.83 -24.65 4.93
CA PHE A 111 -8.28 -23.31 4.99
C PHE A 111 -7.96 -22.94 6.43
N VAL A 112 -6.79 -22.35 6.64
CA VAL A 112 -6.26 -21.95 7.94
C VAL A 112 -5.88 -20.46 7.88
N GLU A 113 -6.30 -19.71 8.89
CA GLU A 113 -5.81 -18.37 9.16
C GLU A 113 -4.63 -18.49 10.14
N PRO A 114 -3.37 -18.40 9.66
CA PRO A 114 -2.22 -18.58 10.54
C PRO A 114 -2.15 -17.45 11.58
N ALA A 115 -1.66 -17.78 12.77
CA ALA A 115 -1.33 -16.78 13.78
C ALA A 115 -0.11 -15.97 13.33
N GLU A 116 0.08 -14.80 13.94
CA GLU A 116 1.34 -14.08 13.78
C GLU A 116 2.51 -14.93 14.30
N ARG A 117 3.64 -14.86 13.60
CA ARG A 117 4.87 -15.54 14.02
C ARG A 117 5.35 -14.95 15.34
N THR A 118 5.69 -15.81 16.28
CA THR A 118 6.24 -15.40 17.58
C THR A 118 7.68 -14.92 17.42
N ARG A 119 8.13 -14.07 18.35
CA ARG A 119 9.53 -13.64 18.38
C ARG A 119 10.50 -14.83 18.46
N ASP A 120 10.17 -15.83 19.28
CA ASP A 120 11.00 -17.04 19.44
C ASP A 120 11.12 -17.85 18.13
N GLN A 121 10.07 -17.88 17.28
CA GLN A 121 10.16 -18.51 15.95
C GLN A 121 11.09 -17.72 15.04
N LEU A 122 10.94 -16.38 15.00
CA LEU A 122 11.76 -15.50 14.18
C LEU A 122 13.24 -15.54 14.59
N GLU A 123 13.55 -15.61 15.89
CA GLU A 123 14.92 -15.75 16.41
C GLU A 123 15.57 -17.12 16.08
N ARG A 124 14.77 -18.12 15.69
CA ARG A 124 15.25 -19.43 15.22
C ARG A 124 15.21 -19.61 13.71
N ASP A 125 15.02 -18.52 12.95
CA ASP A 125 14.85 -18.55 11.48
C ASP A 125 13.70 -19.46 11.01
N GLU A 126 12.68 -19.66 11.87
CA GLU A 126 11.48 -20.42 11.54
C GLU A 126 10.50 -19.50 10.83
N TRP A 127 10.79 -19.18 9.55
CA TRP A 127 10.05 -18.17 8.79
C TRP A 127 8.65 -18.60 8.40
N ASP A 128 8.42 -19.86 8.10
CA ASP A 128 7.14 -20.37 7.61
C ASP A 128 6.33 -21.09 8.71
N HIS A 129 5.03 -21.20 8.49
CA HIS A 129 4.16 -22.04 9.31
C HIS A 129 4.24 -23.49 8.82
N PRO A 130 4.75 -24.45 9.63
CA PRO A 130 4.94 -25.81 9.20
C PRO A 130 3.64 -26.48 8.70
N GLY A 131 3.69 -27.08 7.51
CA GLY A 131 2.56 -27.79 6.92
C GLY A 131 1.45 -26.92 6.36
N LEU A 132 1.63 -25.61 6.29
CA LEU A 132 0.68 -24.66 5.68
C LEU A 132 1.22 -24.14 4.34
N GLU A 133 0.39 -24.19 3.31
CA GLU A 133 0.65 -23.62 1.99
C GLU A 133 -0.07 -22.28 1.84
N PRO A 134 0.62 -21.16 1.53
CA PRO A 134 -0.03 -19.88 1.28
C PRO A 134 -0.93 -19.93 0.04
N VAL A 135 -2.15 -19.41 0.16
CA VAL A 135 -3.13 -19.33 -0.93
C VAL A 135 -3.62 -17.88 -1.10
N PRO A 136 -4.28 -17.52 -2.24
CA PRO A 136 -4.87 -16.20 -2.40
C PRO A 136 -5.78 -15.82 -1.22
N THR A 137 -5.65 -14.60 -0.72
CA THR A 137 -6.34 -14.10 0.47
C THR A 137 -7.61 -13.37 0.05
N PRO A 138 -8.82 -13.91 0.35
CA PRO A 138 -10.09 -13.26 0.06
C PRO A 138 -10.45 -12.20 1.10
N GLU A 139 -11.41 -11.35 0.78
CA GLU A 139 -11.90 -10.29 1.67
C GLU A 139 -12.56 -10.83 2.95
N SER A 140 -13.05 -12.07 2.91
CA SER A 140 -13.65 -12.77 4.05
C SER A 140 -12.65 -13.24 5.11
N LYS A 141 -11.32 -13.26 4.81
CA LYS A 141 -10.30 -13.60 5.78
C LYS A 141 -10.33 -12.61 6.94
N ARG A 142 -10.31 -13.10 8.18
CA ARG A 142 -10.29 -12.27 9.39
C ARG A 142 -9.08 -11.34 9.37
N LEU A 143 -9.29 -10.08 9.74
CA LEU A 143 -8.24 -9.07 9.77
C LEU A 143 -7.39 -9.19 11.04
N THR A 144 -6.08 -9.02 10.88
CA THR A 144 -5.08 -9.02 11.96
C THR A 144 -4.22 -7.76 11.81
N LEU A 145 -4.45 -6.78 12.68
CA LEU A 145 -3.90 -5.43 12.56
C LEU A 145 -2.54 -5.34 13.27
N SER A 146 -1.48 -5.85 12.65
CA SER A 146 -0.15 -6.04 13.23
C SER A 146 0.68 -4.77 13.38
N SER A 147 0.19 -3.62 12.88
CA SER A 147 0.92 -2.34 12.95
C SER A 147 -0.02 -1.15 13.11
N ILE A 148 0.54 -0.02 13.57
CA ILE A 148 -0.22 1.25 13.62
C ILE A 148 -0.70 1.66 12.22
N TYR A 149 0.11 1.43 11.19
CA TYR A 149 -0.34 1.65 9.80
C TYR A 149 -1.56 0.81 9.45
N ALA A 150 -1.52 -0.50 9.69
CA ALA A 150 -2.65 -1.40 9.43
C ALA A 150 -3.90 -0.97 10.19
N LEU A 151 -3.74 -0.65 11.50
CA LEU A 151 -4.83 -0.16 12.34
C LEU A 151 -5.46 1.11 11.78
N THR A 152 -4.65 2.12 11.42
CA THR A 152 -5.17 3.38 10.88
C THR A 152 -5.78 3.23 9.49
N LYS A 153 -5.28 2.31 8.64
CA LYS A 153 -5.91 2.01 7.34
C LYS A 153 -7.24 1.29 7.49
N TYR A 154 -7.34 0.37 8.46
CA TYR A 154 -8.62 -0.25 8.79
C TYR A 154 -9.63 0.77 9.38
N ASP A 155 -9.16 1.67 10.23
CA ASP A 155 -9.97 2.78 10.74
C ASP A 155 -10.54 3.64 9.60
N GLN A 156 -9.71 4.04 8.63
CA GLN A 156 -10.16 4.75 7.43
C GLN A 156 -11.23 3.96 6.66
N GLU A 157 -10.95 2.67 6.39
CA GLU A 157 -11.88 1.77 5.69
C GLU A 157 -13.24 1.72 6.39
N ARG A 158 -13.24 1.39 7.67
CA ARG A 158 -14.46 1.18 8.43
C ARG A 158 -15.24 2.47 8.68
N ALA A 159 -14.55 3.55 9.02
CA ALA A 159 -15.18 4.84 9.23
C ALA A 159 -15.85 5.38 7.96
N CYS A 160 -15.20 5.24 6.78
CA CYS A 160 -15.79 5.61 5.51
C CYS A 160 -17.05 4.79 5.17
N LEU A 161 -17.00 3.47 5.34
CA LEU A 161 -18.15 2.60 5.08
C LEU A 161 -19.31 2.85 6.04
N VAL A 162 -19.03 3.05 7.34
CA VAL A 162 -20.05 3.37 8.35
C VAL A 162 -20.69 4.74 8.09
N CYS A 163 -19.87 5.75 7.81
CA CYS A 163 -20.35 7.09 7.47
C CYS A 163 -21.16 7.09 6.18
N GLY A 164 -20.66 6.40 5.14
CA GLY A 164 -21.38 6.23 3.87
C GLY A 164 -22.78 5.64 4.06
N ALA A 165 -22.89 4.55 4.82
CA ALA A 165 -24.17 3.92 5.12
C ALA A 165 -25.10 4.84 5.94
N ALA A 166 -24.57 5.58 6.92
CA ALA A 166 -25.35 6.46 7.77
C ALA A 166 -25.90 7.70 7.06
N TYR A 167 -25.13 8.25 6.11
CA TYR A 167 -25.47 9.49 5.40
C TYR A 167 -25.93 9.27 3.96
N GLY A 168 -26.11 8.01 3.54
CA GLY A 168 -26.58 7.66 2.20
C GLY A 168 -25.55 8.01 1.09
N ILE A 169 -24.25 7.98 1.42
CA ILE A 169 -23.18 8.18 0.45
C ILE A 169 -22.71 6.81 -0.04
N PRO A 170 -22.95 6.41 -1.30
CA PRO A 170 -22.40 5.19 -1.87
C PRO A 170 -20.87 5.15 -1.70
N THR A 171 -20.37 4.15 -0.97
CA THR A 171 -18.97 4.11 -0.55
C THR A 171 -18.34 2.76 -0.87
N VAL A 172 -17.14 2.79 -1.47
CA VAL A 172 -16.32 1.59 -1.76
C VAL A 172 -14.95 1.75 -1.11
N ALA A 173 -14.46 0.71 -0.46
CA ALA A 173 -13.08 0.65 0.04
C ALA A 173 -12.26 -0.30 -0.84
N LEU A 174 -11.06 0.12 -1.26
CA LEU A 174 -10.16 -0.69 -2.07
C LEU A 174 -8.92 -1.07 -1.24
N ARG A 175 -8.78 -2.34 -0.89
CA ARG A 175 -7.61 -2.90 -0.20
C ARG A 175 -6.50 -3.13 -1.22
N LEU A 176 -5.62 -2.13 -1.34
CA LEU A 176 -4.52 -2.16 -2.29
C LEU A 176 -3.45 -3.13 -1.84
N PHE A 177 -3.04 -4.03 -2.73
CA PHE A 177 -1.84 -4.83 -2.56
C PHE A 177 -0.60 -4.00 -2.90
N ASN A 178 0.57 -4.62 -3.14
CA ASN A 178 1.79 -3.86 -3.32
C ASN A 178 1.78 -3.08 -4.65
N ALA A 179 1.21 -1.88 -4.62
CA ALA A 179 1.18 -1.00 -5.80
C ALA A 179 2.60 -0.55 -6.17
N TYR A 180 2.92 -0.63 -7.45
CA TYR A 180 4.18 -0.16 -8.01
C TYR A 180 3.98 0.57 -9.34
N GLY A 181 4.94 1.40 -9.72
CA GLY A 181 4.91 2.08 -11.02
C GLY A 181 5.79 3.31 -11.06
N THR A 182 5.72 4.02 -12.18
CA THR A 182 6.41 5.29 -12.38
C THR A 182 5.96 6.36 -11.38
N ARG A 183 6.79 7.37 -11.14
CA ARG A 183 6.54 8.52 -10.24
C ARG A 183 6.45 8.17 -8.75
N GLN A 184 6.92 7.00 -8.37
CA GLN A 184 7.05 6.63 -6.98
C GLN A 184 8.20 7.39 -6.32
N ALA A 185 8.06 7.80 -5.04
CA ALA A 185 9.06 8.56 -4.30
C ALA A 185 10.28 7.69 -3.98
N LEU A 186 11.27 7.64 -4.87
CA LEU A 186 12.43 6.75 -4.80
C LEU A 186 13.32 7.00 -3.58
N SER A 187 13.45 8.25 -3.14
CA SER A 187 14.24 8.62 -1.96
C SER A 187 13.51 8.39 -0.62
N ASN A 188 12.26 7.91 -0.65
CA ASN A 188 11.51 7.57 0.55
C ASN A 188 11.77 6.11 0.96
N PRO A 189 12.53 5.84 2.06
CA PRO A 189 12.89 4.48 2.46
C PRO A 189 11.72 3.67 3.07
N TYR A 190 10.54 4.28 3.21
CA TYR A 190 9.32 3.68 3.75
C TYR A 190 8.26 3.44 2.67
N THR A 191 8.59 3.70 1.41
CA THR A 191 7.72 3.44 0.24
C THR A 191 7.70 1.95 -0.12
N GLY A 192 7.05 1.60 -1.25
CA GLY A 192 6.97 0.20 -1.71
C GLY A 192 8.35 -0.42 -2.00
N VAL A 193 8.48 -1.71 -1.75
CA VAL A 193 9.75 -2.46 -1.83
C VAL A 193 10.44 -2.33 -3.19
N LEU A 194 9.69 -2.26 -4.31
CA LEU A 194 10.28 -2.05 -5.65
C LEU A 194 11.01 -0.70 -5.76
N ALA A 195 10.46 0.38 -5.20
CA ALA A 195 11.13 1.67 -5.20
C ALA A 195 12.39 1.67 -4.31
N ILE A 196 12.34 0.95 -3.17
CA ILE A 196 13.49 0.73 -2.29
C ILE A 196 14.60 -0.01 -3.05
N PHE A 197 14.27 -1.10 -3.73
CA PHE A 197 15.25 -1.87 -4.51
C PHE A 197 15.79 -1.06 -5.68
N ALA A 198 14.92 -0.31 -6.39
CA ALA A 198 15.35 0.57 -7.47
C ALA A 198 16.33 1.63 -6.97
N SER A 199 16.04 2.28 -5.84
CA SER A 199 16.94 3.27 -5.22
C SER A 199 18.33 2.67 -4.92
N ARG A 200 18.38 1.46 -4.34
CA ARG A 200 19.65 0.76 -4.07
C ARG A 200 20.40 0.45 -5.37
N LEU A 201 19.72 -0.15 -6.35
CA LEU A 201 20.31 -0.52 -7.62
C LEU A 201 20.81 0.70 -8.42
N LEU A 202 20.08 1.83 -8.41
CA LEU A 202 20.55 3.08 -9.04
C LEU A 202 21.85 3.61 -8.40
N ASN A 203 22.09 3.30 -7.13
CA ASN A 203 23.30 3.65 -6.39
C ASN A 203 24.36 2.53 -6.36
N ASP A 204 24.26 1.53 -7.25
CA ASP A 204 25.17 0.37 -7.34
C ASP A 204 25.28 -0.43 -6.03
N ARG A 205 24.19 -0.46 -5.25
CA ARG A 205 24.09 -1.17 -3.98
C ARG A 205 23.18 -2.39 -4.10
N ARG A 206 23.49 -3.42 -3.33
CA ARG A 206 22.67 -4.64 -3.26
C ARG A 206 21.30 -4.32 -2.65
N PRO A 207 20.17 -4.75 -3.27
CA PRO A 207 18.87 -4.75 -2.60
C PRO A 207 18.93 -5.55 -1.29
N ARG A 208 18.49 -4.95 -0.18
CA ARG A 208 18.42 -5.67 1.11
C ARG A 208 17.07 -6.37 1.21
N VAL A 209 17.12 -7.67 1.38
CA VAL A 209 15.95 -8.53 1.49
C VAL A 209 15.96 -9.16 2.88
N PHE A 210 14.90 -8.90 3.64
CA PHE A 210 14.74 -9.45 4.99
C PHE A 210 14.47 -10.95 4.96
N GLU A 211 14.68 -11.60 6.09
CA GLU A 211 14.51 -13.05 6.28
C GLU A 211 15.31 -13.83 5.20
N ASP A 212 14.72 -14.83 4.60
CA ASP A 212 15.30 -15.67 3.54
C ASP A 212 14.90 -15.24 2.12
N GLY A 213 14.12 -14.15 1.97
CA GLY A 213 13.67 -13.64 0.68
C GLY A 213 12.48 -14.40 0.06
N LEU A 214 11.94 -15.43 0.73
CA LEU A 214 10.84 -16.25 0.22
C LEU A 214 9.46 -15.70 0.58
N GLN A 215 9.36 -14.53 1.22
CA GLN A 215 8.08 -13.86 1.47
C GLN A 215 7.32 -13.64 0.17
N ARG A 216 6.07 -14.08 0.11
CA ARG A 216 5.21 -13.94 -1.08
C ARG A 216 4.34 -12.69 -1.00
N ARG A 217 4.35 -11.92 -2.08
CA ARG A 217 3.56 -10.69 -2.23
C ARG A 217 2.91 -10.66 -3.60
N ASP A 218 1.84 -9.88 -3.69
CA ASP A 218 1.17 -9.52 -4.94
C ASP A 218 1.57 -8.09 -5.30
N PHE A 219 2.11 -7.91 -6.50
CA PHE A 219 2.51 -6.61 -7.03
C PHE A 219 1.57 -6.19 -8.14
N VAL A 220 0.86 -5.09 -7.94
CA VAL A 220 -0.11 -4.54 -8.88
C VAL A 220 0.39 -3.23 -9.48
N ALA A 221 0.32 -3.11 -10.80
CA ALA A 221 0.72 -1.88 -11.49
C ALA A 221 -0.20 -0.71 -11.12
N VAL A 222 0.37 0.48 -10.95
CA VAL A 222 -0.39 1.70 -10.60
C VAL A 222 -1.49 2.01 -11.63
N ALA A 223 -1.32 1.63 -12.90
CA ALA A 223 -2.34 1.75 -13.94
C ALA A 223 -3.58 0.89 -13.63
N ASP A 224 -3.39 -0.33 -13.13
CA ASP A 224 -4.47 -1.22 -12.71
C ASP A 224 -5.15 -0.71 -11.44
N VAL A 225 -4.38 -0.16 -10.51
CA VAL A 225 -4.93 0.51 -9.32
C VAL A 225 -5.81 1.69 -9.73
N ALA A 226 -5.32 2.57 -10.62
CA ALA A 226 -6.09 3.72 -11.10
C ALA A 226 -7.39 3.30 -11.80
N ARG A 227 -7.33 2.21 -12.59
CA ARG A 227 -8.52 1.63 -13.23
C ARG A 227 -9.52 1.09 -12.20
N ALA A 228 -9.07 0.43 -11.13
CA ALA A 228 -9.95 -0.04 -10.06
C ALA A 228 -10.69 1.13 -9.38
N PHE A 229 -10.02 2.27 -9.16
CA PHE A 229 -10.66 3.48 -8.64
C PHE A 229 -11.69 4.05 -9.62
N ALA A 230 -11.39 4.09 -10.93
CA ALA A 230 -12.34 4.55 -11.95
C ALA A 230 -13.58 3.66 -11.99
N LEU A 231 -13.42 2.33 -12.02
CA LEU A 231 -14.52 1.38 -11.98
C LEU A 231 -15.38 1.51 -10.70
N ALA A 232 -14.73 1.75 -9.55
CA ALA A 232 -15.43 1.96 -8.29
C ALA A 232 -16.22 3.27 -8.26
N LEU A 233 -15.74 4.32 -8.93
CA LEU A 233 -16.48 5.59 -9.08
C LEU A 233 -17.71 5.45 -9.96
N GLU A 234 -17.64 4.68 -11.05
CA GLU A 234 -18.68 4.55 -12.06
C GLU A 234 -19.75 3.51 -11.69
N GLY A 235 -19.34 2.45 -10.97
CA GLY A 235 -20.21 1.31 -10.63
C GLY A 235 -20.99 1.50 -9.33
N GLY A 236 -22.14 0.80 -9.20
CA GLY A 236 -22.95 0.77 -7.96
C GLY A 236 -22.98 -0.61 -7.26
N ARG A 237 -22.53 -1.69 -7.92
CA ARG A 237 -22.62 -3.05 -7.34
C ARG A 237 -21.64 -3.30 -6.19
N ALA A 238 -20.62 -2.48 -6.07
CA ALA A 238 -19.60 -2.55 -5.02
C ALA A 238 -19.91 -1.65 -3.81
N ASP A 239 -21.00 -0.93 -3.81
CA ASP A 239 -21.35 0.01 -2.74
C ASP A 239 -21.51 -0.72 -1.40
N GLY A 240 -20.84 -0.20 -0.37
CA GLY A 240 -20.79 -0.81 0.95
C GLY A 240 -19.73 -1.90 1.13
N LEU A 241 -18.97 -2.24 0.08
CA LEU A 241 -17.97 -3.32 0.13
C LEU A 241 -16.54 -2.80 0.31
N ALA A 242 -15.70 -3.67 0.88
CA ALA A 242 -14.26 -3.58 0.80
C ALA A 242 -13.77 -4.66 -0.19
N LEU A 243 -12.91 -4.28 -1.14
CA LEU A 243 -12.48 -5.13 -2.25
C LEU A 243 -10.96 -5.17 -2.36
N ASN A 244 -10.41 -6.34 -2.68
CA ASN A 244 -9.01 -6.49 -3.01
C ASN A 244 -8.68 -5.91 -4.39
N VAL A 245 -7.58 -5.15 -4.44
CA VAL A 245 -6.99 -4.69 -5.70
C VAL A 245 -5.53 -5.16 -5.75
N GLY A 246 -5.31 -6.21 -6.51
CA GLY A 246 -4.04 -6.89 -6.73
C GLY A 246 -3.94 -7.39 -8.16
N SER A 247 -2.85 -8.05 -8.49
CA SER A 247 -2.69 -8.78 -9.76
C SER A 247 -3.31 -10.17 -9.72
N GLY A 248 -3.53 -10.72 -8.52
CA GLY A 248 -3.93 -12.12 -8.32
C GLY A 248 -2.76 -13.10 -8.43
N GLU A 249 -1.55 -12.60 -8.68
CA GLU A 249 -0.33 -13.41 -8.79
C GLU A 249 0.59 -13.14 -7.60
N SER A 250 1.39 -14.11 -7.20
CA SER A 250 2.36 -13.95 -6.13
C SER A 250 3.78 -14.17 -6.62
N VAL A 251 4.69 -13.30 -6.14
CA VAL A 251 6.12 -13.46 -6.36
C VAL A 251 6.86 -13.39 -5.02
N THR A 252 8.04 -14.00 -4.94
CA THR A 252 8.91 -13.88 -3.77
C THR A 252 9.63 -12.53 -3.80
N VAL A 253 9.89 -11.96 -2.61
CA VAL A 253 10.59 -10.67 -2.51
C VAL A 253 12.03 -10.78 -3.03
N GLY A 254 12.70 -11.90 -2.76
CA GLY A 254 14.04 -12.18 -3.32
C GLY A 254 14.03 -12.25 -4.84
N GLY A 255 13.13 -13.08 -5.42
CA GLY A 255 12.99 -13.19 -6.87
C GLY A 255 12.60 -11.89 -7.56
N LEU A 256 11.81 -11.03 -6.89
CA LEU A 256 11.52 -9.69 -7.39
C LEU A 256 12.77 -8.81 -7.47
N ALA A 257 13.64 -8.86 -6.45
CA ALA A 257 14.89 -8.10 -6.45
C ALA A 257 15.83 -8.53 -7.59
N GLU A 258 15.94 -9.84 -7.83
CA GLU A 258 16.70 -10.41 -8.94
C GLU A 258 16.15 -9.99 -10.31
N GLN A 259 14.82 -10.09 -10.49
CA GLN A 259 14.15 -9.67 -11.72
C GLN A 259 14.35 -8.18 -12.00
N LEU A 260 14.27 -7.33 -10.98
CA LEU A 260 14.51 -5.89 -11.15
C LEU A 260 15.97 -5.61 -11.52
N ALA A 261 16.95 -6.23 -10.86
CA ALA A 261 18.36 -6.07 -11.18
C ALA A 261 18.65 -6.46 -12.63
N ALA A 262 18.17 -7.63 -13.06
CA ALA A 262 18.28 -8.10 -14.43
C ALA A 262 17.61 -7.14 -15.44
N SER A 263 16.43 -6.61 -15.10
CA SER A 263 15.70 -5.67 -15.96
C SER A 263 16.41 -4.31 -16.12
N ILE A 264 17.15 -3.87 -15.10
CA ILE A 264 17.99 -2.65 -15.14
C ILE A 264 19.34 -2.93 -15.87
N GLY A 265 19.66 -4.20 -16.17
CA GLY A 265 20.92 -4.59 -16.76
C GLY A 265 22.10 -4.61 -15.77
N LYS A 266 21.82 -4.85 -14.48
CA LYS A 266 22.83 -4.96 -13.41
C LYS A 266 22.98 -6.39 -12.92
N GLU A 267 24.22 -6.87 -12.85
CA GLU A 267 24.59 -8.15 -12.24
C GLU A 267 24.83 -7.95 -10.73
N ILE A 268 23.78 -7.52 -10.01
CA ILE A 268 23.84 -7.25 -8.57
C ILE A 268 22.84 -8.19 -7.87
N GLU A 269 23.36 -9.18 -7.15
CA GLU A 269 22.55 -10.09 -6.36
C GLU A 269 21.98 -9.38 -5.10
N PRO A 270 20.76 -9.71 -4.67
CA PRO A 270 20.23 -9.19 -3.42
C PRO A 270 21.07 -9.69 -2.21
N GLU A 271 21.04 -8.92 -1.15
CA GLU A 271 21.58 -9.28 0.16
C GLU A 271 20.44 -9.85 1.02
N LEU A 272 20.47 -11.15 1.28
CA LEU A 272 19.59 -11.78 2.26
C LEU A 272 20.17 -11.49 3.65
N THR A 273 19.42 -10.75 4.46
CA THR A 273 19.97 -10.24 5.73
C THR A 273 19.78 -11.20 6.90
N GLY A 274 18.77 -12.07 6.83
CA GLY A 274 18.31 -12.84 7.98
C GLY A 274 17.62 -11.99 9.05
N ASP A 275 17.68 -10.66 8.94
CA ASP A 275 16.97 -9.76 9.84
C ASP A 275 15.45 -9.86 9.61
N TYR A 276 14.66 -9.59 10.63
CA TYR A 276 13.21 -9.47 10.52
C TYR A 276 12.71 -8.18 11.16
N ARG A 277 11.50 -7.75 10.80
CA ARG A 277 10.86 -6.57 11.37
C ARG A 277 9.59 -6.97 12.11
N ALA A 278 9.37 -6.35 13.27
CA ALA A 278 8.14 -6.53 14.03
C ALA A 278 6.91 -6.12 13.20
N GLY A 279 5.92 -7.00 13.13
CA GLY A 279 4.69 -6.79 12.38
C GLY A 279 4.80 -7.00 10.87
N ASP A 280 5.93 -7.52 10.37
CA ASP A 280 6.04 -7.90 8.96
C ASP A 280 5.24 -9.18 8.66
N ILE A 281 4.64 -9.20 7.49
CA ILE A 281 3.79 -10.28 6.99
C ILE A 281 4.67 -11.27 6.21
N ARG A 282 4.55 -12.58 6.48
CA ARG A 282 5.31 -13.59 5.72
C ARG A 282 4.74 -13.77 4.32
N HIS A 283 3.45 -14.07 4.19
CA HIS A 283 2.80 -14.26 2.90
C HIS A 283 1.44 -13.56 2.89
N CYS A 284 1.19 -12.75 1.86
CA CYS A 284 -0.14 -12.25 1.57
C CYS A 284 -0.22 -11.80 0.10
N PHE A 285 -1.13 -12.40 -0.67
CA PHE A 285 -1.42 -12.05 -2.05
C PHE A 285 -2.92 -12.17 -2.31
N ALA A 286 -3.43 -11.46 -3.32
CA ALA A 286 -4.85 -11.20 -3.48
C ALA A 286 -5.62 -12.39 -4.08
N ASP A 287 -6.79 -12.68 -3.53
CA ASP A 287 -7.92 -13.17 -4.31
C ASP A 287 -8.70 -11.95 -4.83
N VAL A 288 -8.76 -11.76 -6.13
CA VAL A 288 -9.43 -10.63 -6.80
C VAL A 288 -10.82 -10.97 -7.33
N SER A 289 -11.34 -12.14 -6.97
CA SER A 289 -12.61 -12.68 -7.51
C SER A 289 -13.79 -11.76 -7.21
N LEU A 290 -13.89 -11.21 -6.00
CA LEU A 290 -14.97 -10.30 -5.61
C LEU A 290 -14.91 -8.96 -6.36
N ALA A 291 -13.72 -8.40 -6.57
CA ALA A 291 -13.54 -7.20 -7.38
C ALA A 291 -13.89 -7.45 -8.85
N ARG A 292 -13.53 -8.62 -9.38
CA ARG A 292 -13.92 -9.06 -10.73
C ARG A 292 -15.43 -9.12 -10.87
N GLU A 293 -16.12 -9.75 -9.94
CA GLU A 293 -17.56 -9.91 -9.96
C GLU A 293 -18.32 -8.58 -9.82
N THR A 294 -17.88 -7.71 -8.89
CA THR A 294 -18.64 -6.51 -8.51
C THR A 294 -18.27 -5.27 -9.31
N LEU A 295 -16.99 -5.10 -9.68
CA LEU A 295 -16.49 -3.97 -10.46
C LEU A 295 -16.21 -4.30 -11.93
N GLY A 296 -16.09 -5.59 -12.30
CA GLY A 296 -15.51 -5.99 -13.57
C GLY A 296 -14.01 -5.71 -13.63
N TYR A 297 -13.34 -5.66 -12.47
CA TYR A 297 -11.91 -5.43 -12.38
C TYR A 297 -11.12 -6.63 -12.92
N GLU A 298 -10.26 -6.38 -13.90
CA GLU A 298 -9.27 -7.35 -14.40
C GLU A 298 -7.90 -6.67 -14.42
N PRO A 299 -6.88 -7.22 -13.75
CA PRO A 299 -5.51 -6.74 -13.90
C PRO A 299 -5.08 -6.91 -15.37
N GLN A 300 -4.52 -5.86 -15.95
CA GLN A 300 -4.14 -5.85 -17.38
C GLN A 300 -2.63 -5.79 -17.58
N VAL A 301 -1.88 -5.37 -16.56
CA VAL A 301 -0.44 -5.19 -16.65
C VAL A 301 0.25 -6.37 -15.99
N ALA A 302 0.85 -7.26 -16.81
CA ALA A 302 1.71 -8.31 -16.29
C ALA A 302 2.94 -7.70 -15.59
N LEU A 303 3.44 -8.34 -14.52
CA LEU A 303 4.57 -7.83 -13.72
C LEU A 303 5.79 -7.51 -14.60
N ALA A 304 6.11 -8.37 -15.57
CA ALA A 304 7.25 -8.17 -16.49
C ALA A 304 7.10 -6.92 -17.36
N ASP A 305 5.86 -6.58 -17.77
CA ASP A 305 5.58 -5.40 -18.59
C ASP A 305 5.65 -4.13 -17.75
N GLY A 306 5.02 -4.13 -16.61
CA GLY A 306 5.08 -3.02 -15.66
C GLY A 306 6.49 -2.77 -15.12
N MET A 307 7.30 -3.82 -14.96
CA MET A 307 8.70 -3.69 -14.58
C MET A 307 9.54 -3.04 -15.70
N ARG A 308 9.28 -3.37 -16.97
CA ARG A 308 9.93 -2.70 -18.11
C ARG A 308 9.57 -1.20 -18.17
N GLU A 309 8.31 -0.86 -17.94
CA GLU A 309 7.88 0.54 -17.87
C GLU A 309 8.57 1.29 -16.70
N LEU A 310 8.62 0.65 -15.53
CA LEU A 310 9.32 1.19 -14.37
C LEU A 310 10.80 1.45 -14.68
N VAL A 311 11.50 0.48 -15.27
CA VAL A 311 12.93 0.59 -15.63
C VAL A 311 13.17 1.71 -16.64
N ALA A 312 12.35 1.82 -17.68
CA ALA A 312 12.45 2.92 -18.64
C ALA A 312 12.29 4.30 -17.98
N TRP A 313 11.41 4.40 -16.98
CA TRP A 313 11.27 5.64 -16.22
C TRP A 313 12.47 5.90 -15.29
N LEU A 314 13.06 4.85 -14.70
CA LEU A 314 14.23 4.97 -13.81
C LEU A 314 15.48 5.53 -14.51
N GLU A 315 15.64 5.36 -15.82
CA GLU A 315 16.81 5.84 -16.59
C GLU A 315 17.07 7.35 -16.43
N GLY A 316 16.04 8.14 -16.15
CA GLY A 316 16.18 9.59 -15.93
C GLY A 316 16.09 10.03 -14.46
N GLN A 317 16.04 9.07 -13.52
CA GLN A 317 15.81 9.40 -12.11
C GLN A 317 17.11 9.41 -11.30
N VAL A 318 17.13 10.29 -10.30
CA VAL A 318 18.13 10.31 -9.24
C VAL A 318 17.44 9.91 -7.94
N ALA A 319 17.99 8.92 -7.24
CA ALA A 319 17.48 8.48 -5.95
C ALA A 319 18.56 8.64 -4.89
N VAL A 320 18.21 9.28 -3.77
CA VAL A 320 19.05 9.29 -2.57
C VAL A 320 18.74 8.03 -1.76
N ASP A 321 19.72 7.13 -1.69
CA ASP A 321 19.56 5.90 -0.91
C ASP A 321 19.63 6.18 0.59
N ARG A 322 18.48 6.10 1.27
CA ARG A 322 18.30 6.28 2.72
C ARG A 322 17.94 4.99 3.43
N VAL A 323 18.09 3.83 2.76
CA VAL A 323 17.65 2.52 3.28
C VAL A 323 18.43 2.14 4.52
N ASP A 324 19.75 2.37 4.52
CA ASP A 324 20.60 2.03 5.67
C ASP A 324 20.29 2.91 6.90
N ASP A 325 19.95 4.20 6.69
CA ASP A 325 19.52 5.11 7.76
C ASP A 325 18.19 4.64 8.38
N ALA A 326 17.23 4.24 7.54
CA ALA A 326 15.95 3.72 8.01
C ALA A 326 16.10 2.38 8.75
N ALA A 327 16.96 1.49 8.27
CA ALA A 327 17.26 0.23 8.95
C ALA A 327 17.92 0.48 10.32
N ALA A 328 18.89 1.38 10.40
CA ALA A 328 19.55 1.75 11.65
C ALA A 328 18.56 2.39 12.66
N GLU A 329 17.58 3.17 12.19
CA GLU A 329 16.54 3.73 13.05
C GLU A 329 15.63 2.65 13.64
N LEU A 330 15.20 1.67 12.84
CA LEU A 330 14.41 0.54 13.31
C LEU A 330 15.19 -0.29 14.33
N ALA A 331 16.46 -0.61 14.05
CA ALA A 331 17.32 -1.37 14.96
C ALA A 331 17.53 -0.65 16.30
N ARG A 332 17.81 0.67 16.29
CA ARG A 332 17.94 1.47 17.53
C ARG A 332 16.68 1.45 18.40
N ARG A 333 15.53 1.22 17.81
CA ARG A 333 14.23 1.13 18.51
C ARG A 333 13.83 -0.29 18.88
N GLY A 334 14.65 -1.31 18.53
CA GLY A 334 14.31 -2.71 18.75
C GLY A 334 13.14 -3.22 17.89
N LEU A 335 12.90 -2.57 16.74
CA LEU A 335 11.83 -2.91 15.80
C LEU A 335 12.32 -3.78 14.63
N SER A 336 13.62 -3.98 14.48
CA SER A 336 14.25 -5.01 13.64
C SER A 336 15.35 -5.71 14.44
N LEU A 337 15.47 -7.00 14.26
CA LEU A 337 16.43 -7.88 14.94
C LEU A 337 17.06 -8.81 13.91
#